data_75fe89bd355a688bfe6fbc28b50c6316
#
_entry.id   75fe89bd355a688bfe6fbc28b50c6316
#
_cell.length_a   1.000
_cell.length_b   1.000
_cell.length_c   1.000
_cell.angle_alpha   90.00
_cell.angle_beta   90.00
_cell.angle_gamma   90.00
#
_symmetry.space_group_name_H-M   'P 1'
#
loop_
_entity.id
_entity.type
_entity.pdbx_description
1 polymer ?
#
loop_
_entity_poly.entity_id
_entity_poly.type
_entity_poly.pdbx_seq_one_letter_code
_entity_poly.pdbx_strand_id
1 'polypeptide(L)'
;MPTIATEGSPNIVVVMNESFSDLTTYLEGYETSTDPMPYVRSLMKRDDVVSGTCAVSSDMGTGTANSEFEFLTGNSMAYFKGNTPYVQFIDAETPSLASLLAGRGYSTMAMHAYERAGYNRVKVYDRFGFEAYKGIEDFDVDLDYARGYPTDEANYRQLISYFETVDEPTVVLFFGDHEPRLSNEFYSSWFTDENDLDLETTAQLHKTPFFIWGNYSLSTESIQKGSVVSLNFYGFVPDGRVQLSPYQEYLADLRMEHPVITARYFTTAFGDKVGTAPSAFTDSIHEYQWLQYNCVFDRAHRIPGFYS
;
A
#
# COMPACT_ATOMS: atom_id res chain seq x y z
N MET A 1 -5.75 1.96 29.48
CA MET A 1 -6.24 0.56 29.37
C MET A 1 -6.43 0.32 27.87
N PRO A 2 -5.97 -0.78 27.30
CA PRO A 2 -6.25 -1.04 25.89
C PRO A 2 -7.76 -1.11 25.74
N THR A 3 -8.28 -0.35 24.80
CA THR A 3 -9.69 -0.42 24.41
C THR A 3 -9.81 -1.72 23.60
N ILE A 4 -10.48 -2.71 24.18
CA ILE A 4 -10.78 -3.98 23.49
C ILE A 4 -11.52 -3.63 22.20
N ALA A 5 -11.14 -4.26 21.08
CA ALA A 5 -11.90 -4.17 19.84
C ALA A 5 -13.37 -4.36 20.17
N THR A 6 -14.20 -3.39 19.83
CA THR A 6 -15.63 -3.42 20.20
C THR A 6 -16.29 -4.58 19.45
N GLU A 7 -17.21 -5.27 20.11
CA GLU A 7 -18.03 -6.31 19.48
C GLU A 7 -18.61 -5.76 18.17
N GLY A 8 -18.23 -6.38 17.03
CA GLY A 8 -18.61 -5.92 15.69
C GLY A 8 -17.53 -5.17 14.90
N SER A 9 -16.29 -5.04 15.42
CA SER A 9 -15.16 -4.56 14.61
C SER A 9 -14.82 -5.59 13.53
N PRO A 10 -14.62 -5.19 12.25
CA PRO A 10 -14.36 -6.14 11.17
C PRO A 10 -12.95 -6.71 11.23
N ASN A 11 -12.77 -7.93 10.74
CA ASN A 11 -11.44 -8.38 10.34
C ASN A 11 -10.95 -7.52 9.17
N ILE A 12 -9.66 -7.19 9.17
CA ILE A 12 -9.03 -6.38 8.13
C ILE A 12 -7.99 -7.25 7.44
N VAL A 13 -8.23 -7.55 6.18
CA VAL A 13 -7.31 -8.30 5.32
C VAL A 13 -6.72 -7.36 4.28
N VAL A 14 -5.40 -7.28 4.24
CA VAL A 14 -4.68 -6.50 3.24
C VAL A 14 -3.85 -7.45 2.39
N VAL A 15 -4.08 -7.42 1.09
CA VAL A 15 -3.32 -8.18 0.10
C VAL A 15 -2.56 -7.21 -0.78
N MET A 16 -1.26 -7.13 -0.58
CA MET A 16 -0.34 -6.46 -1.49
C MET A 16 0.21 -7.50 -2.46
N ASN A 17 -0.19 -7.39 -3.72
CA ASN A 17 0.15 -8.38 -4.75
C ASN A 17 1.41 -7.97 -5.50
N GLU A 18 2.41 -8.84 -5.50
CA GLU A 18 3.74 -8.62 -6.10
C GLU A 18 3.64 -8.38 -7.61
N SER A 19 4.27 -7.28 -8.07
CA SER A 19 4.40 -6.94 -9.50
C SER A 19 3.06 -6.92 -10.25
N PHE A 20 1.99 -6.45 -9.60
CA PHE A 20 0.62 -6.51 -10.15
C PHE A 20 0.16 -5.14 -10.63
N SER A 21 0.07 -4.97 -11.95
CA SER A 21 -0.41 -3.76 -12.60
C SER A 21 -1.25 -4.06 -13.84
N ASP A 22 -2.02 -3.10 -14.29
CA ASP A 22 -2.85 -3.18 -15.49
C ASP A 22 -2.31 -2.29 -16.61
N LEU A 23 -1.25 -2.73 -17.26
CA LEU A 23 -0.62 -2.00 -18.35
C LEU A 23 -1.60 -1.70 -19.51
N THR A 24 -2.62 -2.55 -19.74
CA THR A 24 -3.62 -2.31 -20.79
C THR A 24 -4.56 -1.16 -20.47
N THR A 25 -4.63 -0.75 -19.22
CA THR A 25 -5.40 0.43 -18.78
C THR A 25 -4.52 1.67 -18.65
N TYR A 26 -3.25 1.49 -18.27
CA TYR A 26 -2.39 2.62 -17.92
C TYR A 26 -1.49 3.09 -19.07
N LEU A 27 -1.15 2.20 -20.02
CA LEU A 27 -0.38 2.58 -21.21
C LEU A 27 -1.32 2.79 -22.40
N GLU A 28 -1.42 4.02 -22.87
CA GLU A 28 -2.26 4.37 -24.00
C GLU A 28 -1.83 3.60 -25.26
N GLY A 29 -2.78 2.91 -25.91
CA GLY A 29 -2.53 2.11 -27.11
C GLY A 29 -1.87 0.75 -26.88
N TYR A 30 -1.63 0.32 -25.63
CA TYR A 30 -1.18 -1.04 -25.34
C TYR A 30 -2.37 -2.00 -25.28
N GLU A 31 -2.35 -2.98 -26.15
CA GLU A 31 -3.39 -4.01 -26.25
C GLU A 31 -2.78 -5.40 -26.13
N THR A 32 -3.52 -6.31 -25.52
CA THR A 32 -3.20 -7.73 -25.42
C THR A 32 -4.24 -8.57 -26.14
N SER A 33 -3.83 -9.72 -26.67
CA SER A 33 -4.75 -10.64 -27.37
C SER A 33 -5.80 -11.27 -26.44
N THR A 34 -5.56 -11.27 -25.14
CA THR A 34 -6.46 -11.78 -24.09
C THR A 34 -6.43 -10.81 -22.91
N ASP A 35 -7.53 -10.70 -22.17
CA ASP A 35 -7.55 -9.92 -20.94
C ASP A 35 -6.59 -10.53 -19.92
N PRO A 36 -5.56 -9.80 -19.44
CA PRO A 36 -4.56 -10.35 -18.51
C PRO A 36 -5.11 -10.55 -17.09
N MET A 37 -6.23 -9.88 -16.73
CA MET A 37 -6.76 -9.93 -15.36
C MET A 37 -8.31 -9.96 -15.33
N PRO A 38 -8.95 -10.90 -16.01
CA PRO A 38 -10.41 -10.88 -16.23
C PRO A 38 -11.21 -10.98 -14.92
N TYR A 39 -10.70 -11.74 -13.96
CA TYR A 39 -11.37 -11.89 -12.66
C TYR A 39 -11.33 -10.62 -11.83
N VAL A 40 -10.15 -10.01 -11.67
CA VAL A 40 -10.00 -8.74 -10.90
C VAL A 40 -10.83 -7.63 -11.54
N ARG A 41 -10.80 -7.50 -12.86
CA ARG A 41 -11.64 -6.53 -13.57
C ARG A 41 -13.14 -6.78 -13.38
N SER A 42 -13.56 -8.05 -13.28
CA SER A 42 -14.95 -8.38 -12.99
C SER A 42 -15.35 -7.94 -11.57
N LEU A 43 -14.46 -8.13 -10.58
CA LEU A 43 -14.67 -7.65 -9.21
C LEU A 43 -14.75 -6.12 -9.17
N MET A 44 -13.81 -5.42 -9.80
CA MET A 44 -13.75 -3.95 -9.81
C MET A 44 -15.00 -3.31 -10.44
N LYS A 45 -15.75 -4.04 -11.28
CA LYS A 45 -16.99 -3.56 -11.89
C LYS A 45 -18.21 -3.69 -10.99
N ARG A 46 -18.17 -4.47 -9.93
CA ARG A 46 -19.30 -4.70 -9.03
C ARG A 46 -19.68 -3.43 -8.28
N ASP A 47 -20.97 -3.29 -7.95
CA ASP A 47 -21.48 -2.12 -7.21
C ASP A 47 -21.14 -2.16 -5.73
N ASP A 48 -20.92 -3.36 -5.16
CA ASP A 48 -20.51 -3.59 -3.78
C ASP A 48 -18.99 -3.55 -3.58
N VAL A 49 -18.23 -3.15 -4.60
CA VAL A 49 -16.77 -3.03 -4.58
C VAL A 49 -16.37 -1.58 -4.85
N VAL A 50 -15.59 -1.02 -3.94
CA VAL A 50 -14.86 0.23 -4.19
C VAL A 50 -13.58 -0.10 -4.92
N SER A 51 -13.33 0.53 -6.05
CA SER A 51 -12.13 0.26 -6.85
C SER A 51 -11.55 1.53 -7.46
N GLY A 52 -10.27 1.50 -7.74
CA GLY A 52 -9.56 2.64 -8.33
C GLY A 52 -8.11 2.29 -8.66
N THR A 53 -7.26 3.30 -8.59
CA THR A 53 -5.84 3.21 -8.95
C THR A 53 -4.97 3.69 -7.80
N CYS A 54 -3.97 2.89 -7.43
CA CYS A 54 -2.85 3.32 -6.59
C CYS A 54 -1.80 4.01 -7.44
N ALA A 55 -1.34 5.17 -7.00
CA ALA A 55 -0.06 5.73 -7.44
C ALA A 55 1.03 5.24 -6.48
N VAL A 56 2.09 4.67 -7.01
CA VAL A 56 3.16 4.04 -6.25
C VAL A 56 4.49 4.78 -6.43
N SER A 57 5.31 4.81 -5.37
CA SER A 57 6.67 5.37 -5.43
C SER A 57 7.70 4.37 -5.93
N SER A 58 7.37 3.10 -5.88
CA SER A 58 8.25 1.99 -6.27
C SER A 58 8.51 1.99 -7.78
N ASP A 59 9.72 1.60 -8.16
CA ASP A 59 10.10 1.49 -9.56
C ASP A 59 9.60 0.17 -10.16
N MET A 60 9.55 0.09 -11.48
CA MET A 60 9.14 -1.09 -12.24
C MET A 60 9.98 -2.32 -11.85
N GLY A 61 9.33 -3.34 -11.31
CA GLY A 61 9.92 -4.61 -10.91
C GLY A 61 10.83 -4.53 -9.68
N THR A 62 10.71 -3.49 -8.86
CA THR A 62 11.50 -3.35 -7.63
C THR A 62 10.85 -2.37 -6.66
N GLY A 63 11.16 -2.50 -5.38
CA GLY A 63 10.70 -1.56 -4.37
C GLY A 63 9.50 -2.03 -3.56
N THR A 64 9.21 -3.34 -3.51
CA THR A 64 8.14 -3.92 -2.66
C THR A 64 8.18 -3.38 -1.24
N ALA A 65 9.37 -3.29 -0.62
CA ALA A 65 9.53 -2.72 0.73
C ALA A 65 9.19 -1.22 0.80
N ASN A 66 9.25 -0.48 -0.30
CA ASN A 66 8.85 0.92 -0.35
C ASN A 66 7.32 1.03 -0.28
N SER A 67 6.62 0.21 -1.07
CA SER A 67 5.15 0.14 -1.08
C SER A 67 4.60 -0.35 0.26
N GLU A 68 5.21 -1.38 0.86
CA GLU A 68 4.88 -1.81 2.23
C GLU A 68 5.08 -0.67 3.25
N PHE A 69 6.20 0.04 3.18
CA PHE A 69 6.51 1.14 4.09
C PHE A 69 5.50 2.28 3.97
N GLU A 70 5.20 2.73 2.75
CA GLU A 70 4.22 3.78 2.50
C GLU A 70 2.85 3.38 3.04
N PHE A 71 2.39 2.18 2.71
CA PHE A 71 1.09 1.67 3.17
C PHE A 71 1.01 1.54 4.69
N LEU A 72 2.00 0.89 5.31
CA LEU A 72 1.97 0.58 6.74
C LEU A 72 2.18 1.80 7.63
N THR A 73 2.92 2.80 7.18
CA THR A 73 3.30 3.94 8.04
C THR A 73 2.59 5.25 7.69
N GLY A 74 1.96 5.36 6.52
CA GLY A 74 1.43 6.62 6.02
C GLY A 74 2.52 7.63 5.63
N ASN A 75 3.79 7.23 5.57
CA ASN A 75 4.90 8.08 5.14
C ASN A 75 5.18 7.83 3.66
N SER A 76 5.57 8.86 2.90
CA SER A 76 5.90 8.72 1.48
C SER A 76 7.40 8.62 1.26
N MET A 77 7.82 7.76 0.34
CA MET A 77 9.22 7.68 -0.12
C MET A 77 9.71 8.96 -0.80
N ALA A 78 8.82 9.89 -1.16
CA ALA A 78 9.15 11.18 -1.76
C ALA A 78 10.22 11.97 -1.00
N TYR A 79 10.31 11.79 0.31
CA TYR A 79 11.12 12.63 1.18
C TYR A 79 12.26 11.90 1.88
N PHE A 80 12.46 10.63 1.56
CA PHE A 80 13.55 9.83 2.08
C PHE A 80 14.69 9.71 1.06
N LYS A 81 15.92 9.88 1.54
CA LYS A 81 17.10 9.58 0.71
C LYS A 81 17.38 8.08 0.79
N GLY A 82 17.19 7.38 -0.30
CA GLY A 82 17.41 5.95 -0.40
C GLY A 82 16.19 5.22 -0.94
N ASN A 83 16.35 3.96 -1.24
CA ASN A 83 15.33 3.15 -1.93
C ASN A 83 14.98 1.84 -1.20
N THR A 84 15.39 1.69 0.06
CA THR A 84 15.09 0.49 0.85
C THR A 84 14.90 0.86 2.32
N PRO A 85 13.73 1.41 2.72
CA PRO A 85 13.51 1.95 4.06
C PRO A 85 13.74 0.90 5.15
N TYR A 86 13.39 -0.34 4.93
CA TYR A 86 13.52 -1.46 5.85
C TYR A 86 14.95 -1.74 6.30
N VAL A 87 15.92 -1.47 5.44
CA VAL A 87 17.34 -1.67 5.74
C VAL A 87 17.99 -0.36 6.20
N GLN A 88 17.50 0.78 5.72
CA GLN A 88 18.18 2.07 5.89
C GLN A 88 17.64 2.89 7.08
N PHE A 89 16.33 2.82 7.38
CA PHE A 89 15.68 3.75 8.30
C PHE A 89 14.97 3.07 9.47
N ILE A 90 14.41 1.87 9.27
CA ILE A 90 13.62 1.21 10.31
C ILE A 90 14.54 0.41 11.23
N ASP A 91 15.16 1.08 12.18
CA ASP A 91 16.09 0.52 13.16
C ASP A 91 15.56 0.51 14.61
N ALA A 92 14.36 1.06 14.87
CA ALA A 92 13.64 1.01 16.14
C ALA A 92 12.13 1.05 15.91
N GLU A 93 11.34 0.96 17.00
CA GLU A 93 9.88 1.09 16.97
C GLU A 93 9.44 2.30 16.16
N THR A 94 8.58 2.02 15.19
CA THR A 94 8.06 3.02 14.26
C THR A 94 6.54 2.90 14.20
N PRO A 95 5.81 3.98 14.41
CA PRO A 95 4.35 3.99 14.29
C PRO A 95 3.88 3.44 12.94
N SER A 96 2.90 2.56 13.00
CA SER A 96 2.37 1.90 11.82
C SER A 96 0.89 1.56 11.97
N LEU A 97 0.25 1.15 10.90
CA LEU A 97 -1.10 0.61 10.93
C LEU A 97 -1.20 -0.61 11.88
N ALA A 98 -0.18 -1.48 11.89
CA ALA A 98 -0.16 -2.64 12.78
C ALA A 98 -0.14 -2.22 14.25
N SER A 99 0.76 -1.32 14.66
CA SER A 99 0.82 -0.83 16.05
C SER A 99 -0.45 -0.07 16.45
N LEU A 100 -1.04 0.68 15.53
CA LEU A 100 -2.31 1.36 15.77
C LEU A 100 -3.44 0.35 16.03
N LEU A 101 -3.61 -0.63 15.17
CA LEU A 101 -4.65 -1.65 15.31
C LEU A 101 -4.44 -2.52 16.56
N ALA A 102 -3.19 -2.91 16.86
CA ALA A 102 -2.86 -3.59 18.11
C ALA A 102 -3.27 -2.75 19.35
N GLY A 103 -3.01 -1.43 19.33
CA GLY A 103 -3.47 -0.50 20.36
C GLY A 103 -5.01 -0.38 20.48
N ARG A 104 -5.74 -0.80 19.46
CA ARG A 104 -7.22 -0.89 19.42
C ARG A 104 -7.74 -2.29 19.77
N GLY A 105 -6.87 -3.21 20.16
CA GLY A 105 -7.21 -4.57 20.56
C GLY A 105 -7.33 -5.58 19.42
N TYR A 106 -6.86 -5.24 18.22
CA TYR A 106 -6.72 -6.23 17.13
C TYR A 106 -5.50 -7.11 17.36
N SER A 107 -5.61 -8.38 17.07
CA SER A 107 -4.44 -9.22 16.82
C SER A 107 -3.91 -8.94 15.42
N THR A 108 -2.59 -8.73 15.32
CA THR A 108 -1.96 -8.31 14.06
C THR A 108 -0.96 -9.36 13.57
N MET A 109 -1.12 -9.77 12.31
CA MET A 109 -0.24 -10.76 11.68
C MET A 109 0.17 -10.30 10.29
N ALA A 110 1.46 -10.40 9.99
CA ALA A 110 1.99 -10.32 8.64
C ALA A 110 2.24 -11.71 8.07
N MET A 111 2.05 -11.86 6.75
CA MET A 111 2.34 -13.10 6.03
C MET A 111 3.01 -12.77 4.70
N HIS A 112 4.08 -13.50 4.36
CA HIS A 112 4.82 -13.29 3.12
C HIS A 112 5.29 -14.62 2.55
N ALA A 113 4.85 -14.93 1.34
CA ALA A 113 5.14 -16.18 0.63
C ALA A 113 6.59 -16.26 0.10
N TYR A 114 7.55 -15.84 0.90
CA TYR A 114 8.98 -15.88 0.63
C TYR A 114 9.78 -16.06 1.92
N GLU A 115 11.10 -16.20 1.82
CA GLU A 115 11.99 -16.36 2.98
C GLU A 115 11.76 -15.27 4.05
N ARG A 116 11.60 -15.68 5.30
CA ARG A 116 11.35 -14.78 6.44
C ARG A 116 12.35 -13.63 6.55
N ALA A 117 13.64 -13.92 6.25
CA ALA A 117 14.72 -12.94 6.39
C ALA A 117 14.73 -11.87 5.29
N GLY A 118 13.97 -12.05 4.21
CA GLY A 118 13.93 -11.13 3.09
C GLY A 118 13.63 -9.69 3.52
N TYR A 119 14.38 -8.71 3.03
CA TYR A 119 14.27 -7.28 3.39
C TYR A 119 14.33 -7.00 4.89
N ASN A 120 14.96 -7.87 5.71
CA ASN A 120 15.01 -7.71 7.17
C ASN A 120 13.63 -7.73 7.87
N ARG A 121 12.60 -8.30 7.22
CA ARG A 121 11.20 -8.25 7.66
C ARG A 121 10.99 -8.73 9.09
N VAL A 122 11.70 -9.75 9.54
CA VAL A 122 11.61 -10.24 10.94
C VAL A 122 11.76 -9.10 11.96
N LYS A 123 12.76 -8.23 11.75
CA LYS A 123 12.98 -7.10 12.66
C LYS A 123 12.05 -5.93 12.37
N VAL A 124 11.76 -5.69 11.11
CA VAL A 124 10.95 -4.55 10.70
C VAL A 124 9.50 -4.72 11.13
N TYR A 125 8.93 -5.91 10.96
CA TYR A 125 7.55 -6.16 11.38
C TYR A 125 7.39 -6.15 12.92
N ASP A 126 8.38 -6.63 13.65
CA ASP A 126 8.43 -6.45 15.11
C ASP A 126 8.40 -4.96 15.49
N ARG A 127 9.20 -4.13 14.81
CA ARG A 127 9.25 -2.67 15.03
C ARG A 127 8.01 -1.92 14.60
N PHE A 128 7.26 -2.46 13.65
CA PHE A 128 5.95 -1.97 13.24
C PHE A 128 4.81 -2.43 14.18
N GLY A 129 5.10 -3.32 15.12
CA GLY A 129 4.15 -3.78 16.12
C GLY A 129 3.25 -4.92 15.63
N PHE A 130 3.66 -5.70 14.63
CA PHE A 130 2.99 -6.96 14.33
C PHE A 130 3.26 -7.97 15.45
N GLU A 131 2.19 -8.61 15.95
CA GLU A 131 2.28 -9.65 16.99
C GLU A 131 2.82 -10.97 16.42
N ALA A 132 2.57 -11.23 15.15
CA ALA A 132 3.03 -12.43 14.46
C ALA A 132 3.49 -12.13 13.02
N TYR A 133 4.46 -12.93 12.56
CA TYR A 133 4.90 -12.93 11.17
C TYR A 133 5.14 -14.36 10.67
N LYS A 134 4.49 -14.72 9.58
CA LYS A 134 4.71 -15.99 8.86
C LYS A 134 5.48 -15.74 7.56
N GLY A 135 6.67 -16.35 7.45
CA GLY A 135 7.36 -16.54 6.17
C GLY A 135 6.90 -17.84 5.50
N ILE A 136 7.46 -18.13 4.32
CA ILE A 136 7.09 -19.34 3.57
C ILE A 136 7.36 -20.62 4.38
N GLU A 137 8.35 -20.60 5.27
CA GLU A 137 8.74 -21.71 6.12
C GLU A 137 7.66 -22.08 7.15
N ASP A 138 6.72 -21.18 7.41
CA ASP A 138 5.64 -21.31 8.40
C ASP A 138 4.29 -21.66 7.75
N PHE A 139 4.25 -21.88 6.42
CA PHE A 139 3.00 -22.20 5.73
C PHE A 139 2.59 -23.64 6.01
N ASP A 140 1.29 -23.83 6.26
CA ASP A 140 0.68 -25.12 6.62
C ASP A 140 -0.07 -25.77 5.44
N VAL A 141 0.06 -25.20 4.24
CA VAL A 141 -0.58 -25.68 3.01
C VAL A 141 0.44 -26.26 2.04
N ASP A 142 -0.01 -27.08 1.11
CA ASP A 142 0.83 -27.58 0.02
C ASP A 142 1.30 -26.41 -0.85
N LEU A 143 2.59 -26.36 -1.10
CA LEU A 143 3.23 -25.31 -1.87
C LEU A 143 3.43 -25.75 -3.32
N ASP A 144 2.87 -24.99 -4.24
CA ASP A 144 3.18 -25.06 -5.65
C ASP A 144 4.18 -23.97 -6.03
N TYR A 145 5.05 -24.24 -6.98
CA TYR A 145 6.11 -23.33 -7.40
C TYR A 145 6.05 -23.02 -8.88
N ALA A 146 6.23 -21.76 -9.23
CA ALA A 146 6.43 -21.29 -10.58
C ALA A 146 7.71 -20.44 -10.65
N ARG A 147 8.61 -20.75 -11.59
CA ARG A 147 9.91 -20.04 -11.77
C ARG A 147 10.76 -19.96 -10.49
N GLY A 148 10.63 -20.93 -9.58
CA GLY A 148 11.38 -20.98 -8.32
C GLY A 148 10.75 -20.20 -7.16
N TYR A 149 9.60 -19.60 -7.36
CA TYR A 149 8.81 -18.89 -6.33
C TYR A 149 7.51 -19.64 -6.02
N PRO A 150 7.03 -19.61 -4.77
CA PRO A 150 5.68 -20.07 -4.45
C PRO A 150 4.65 -19.36 -5.33
N THR A 151 3.61 -20.10 -5.72
CA THR A 151 2.53 -19.50 -6.52
C THR A 151 1.62 -18.62 -5.66
N ASP A 152 0.98 -17.65 -6.29
CA ASP A 152 -0.07 -16.84 -5.65
C ASP A 152 -1.19 -17.74 -5.10
N GLU A 153 -1.52 -18.83 -5.81
CA GLU A 153 -2.52 -19.79 -5.35
C GLU A 153 -2.15 -20.41 -4.00
N ALA A 154 -0.89 -20.77 -3.79
CA ALA A 154 -0.43 -21.31 -2.49
C ALA A 154 -0.55 -20.26 -1.38
N ASN A 155 -0.21 -19.01 -1.68
CA ASN A 155 -0.36 -17.90 -0.76
C ASN A 155 -1.83 -17.63 -0.39
N TYR A 156 -2.72 -17.62 -1.40
CA TYR A 156 -4.16 -17.46 -1.15
C TYR A 156 -4.77 -18.64 -0.40
N ARG A 157 -4.36 -19.87 -0.66
CA ARG A 157 -4.80 -21.05 0.13
C ARG A 157 -4.43 -20.88 1.61
N GLN A 158 -3.21 -20.42 1.92
CA GLN A 158 -2.79 -20.14 3.29
C GLN A 158 -3.64 -19.04 3.92
N LEU A 159 -3.92 -17.96 3.20
CA LEU A 159 -4.79 -16.89 3.66
C LEU A 159 -6.21 -17.40 3.93
N ILE A 160 -6.80 -18.11 2.98
CA ILE A 160 -8.17 -18.64 3.07
C ILE A 160 -8.30 -19.57 4.26
N SER A 161 -7.30 -20.41 4.58
CA SER A 161 -7.34 -21.34 5.71
C SER A 161 -7.60 -20.65 7.07
N TYR A 162 -7.30 -19.35 7.20
CA TYR A 162 -7.65 -18.57 8.40
C TYR A 162 -9.11 -18.11 8.40
N PHE A 163 -9.74 -17.98 7.23
CA PHE A 163 -11.05 -17.36 7.07
C PHE A 163 -12.16 -18.35 6.67
N GLU A 164 -11.85 -19.64 6.44
CA GLU A 164 -12.84 -20.65 6.03
C GLU A 164 -14.02 -20.82 7.00
N THR A 165 -13.83 -20.45 8.27
CA THR A 165 -14.84 -20.60 9.33
C THR A 165 -15.23 -19.26 9.96
N VAL A 166 -14.87 -18.14 9.34
CA VAL A 166 -15.07 -16.78 9.89
C VAL A 166 -16.37 -16.20 9.34
N ASP A 167 -17.39 -16.08 10.20
CA ASP A 167 -18.66 -15.41 9.89
C ASP A 167 -18.66 -13.91 10.29
N GLU A 168 -17.59 -13.44 10.94
CA GLU A 168 -17.47 -12.06 11.37
C GLU A 168 -17.36 -11.09 10.19
N PRO A 169 -17.76 -9.83 10.39
CA PRO A 169 -17.53 -8.79 9.40
C PRO A 169 -16.07 -8.75 8.97
N THR A 170 -15.82 -8.79 7.67
CA THR A 170 -14.47 -8.80 7.10
C THR A 170 -14.38 -7.84 5.94
N VAL A 171 -13.35 -7.00 5.93
CA VAL A 171 -12.99 -6.13 4.81
C VAL A 171 -11.68 -6.58 4.20
N VAL A 172 -11.63 -6.61 2.88
CA VAL A 172 -10.45 -6.96 2.09
C VAL A 172 -10.04 -5.76 1.28
N LEU A 173 -8.81 -5.31 1.45
CA LEU A 173 -8.12 -4.39 0.56
C LEU A 173 -7.11 -5.18 -0.26
N PHE A 174 -7.21 -5.07 -1.57
CA PHE A 174 -6.26 -5.65 -2.52
C PHE A 174 -5.64 -4.54 -3.37
N PHE A 175 -4.32 -4.56 -3.55
CA PHE A 175 -3.62 -3.64 -4.45
C PHE A 175 -2.29 -4.25 -4.96
N GLY A 176 -1.80 -3.75 -6.09
CA GLY A 176 -0.46 -4.06 -6.59
C GLY A 176 0.59 -3.17 -5.93
N ASP A 177 1.78 -3.69 -5.69
CA ASP A 177 2.89 -2.94 -5.07
C ASP A 177 3.68 -2.08 -6.06
N HIS A 178 3.87 -2.57 -7.27
CA HIS A 178 4.52 -1.89 -8.40
C HIS A 178 4.22 -2.61 -9.72
N GLU A 179 4.61 -2.00 -10.82
CA GLU A 179 4.53 -2.64 -12.13
C GLU A 179 5.57 -3.76 -12.30
N PRO A 180 5.25 -4.81 -13.08
CA PRO A 180 6.22 -5.84 -13.44
C PRO A 180 7.34 -5.23 -14.29
N ARG A 181 8.57 -5.70 -14.09
CA ARG A 181 9.67 -5.36 -14.98
C ARG A 181 9.56 -6.18 -16.28
N LEU A 182 9.24 -5.50 -17.36
CA LEU A 182 9.23 -6.07 -18.71
C LEU A 182 10.60 -5.90 -19.36
N SER A 183 10.76 -6.43 -20.58
CA SER A 183 12.05 -6.33 -21.29
C SER A 183 12.37 -4.89 -21.73
N ASN A 184 13.64 -4.60 -21.92
CA ASN A 184 14.06 -3.30 -22.43
C ASN A 184 13.48 -3.03 -23.83
N GLU A 185 13.30 -4.07 -24.65
CA GLU A 185 12.65 -3.97 -25.96
C GLU A 185 11.21 -3.51 -25.84
N PHE A 186 10.47 -3.96 -24.81
CA PHE A 186 9.12 -3.48 -24.54
C PHE A 186 9.14 -1.98 -24.25
N TYR A 187 9.96 -1.54 -23.31
CA TYR A 187 9.99 -0.11 -22.94
C TYR A 187 10.50 0.78 -24.07
N SER A 188 11.51 0.35 -24.84
CA SER A 188 12.02 1.11 -25.98
C SER A 188 11.01 1.24 -27.13
N SER A 189 9.98 0.42 -27.16
CA SER A 189 8.88 0.58 -28.12
C SER A 189 7.90 1.70 -27.72
N TRP A 190 7.91 2.11 -26.44
CA TRP A 190 7.04 3.15 -25.89
C TRP A 190 7.76 4.45 -25.56
N PHE A 191 9.04 4.35 -25.15
CA PHE A 191 9.82 5.49 -24.67
C PHE A 191 11.18 5.54 -25.35
N THR A 192 11.65 6.74 -25.69
CA THR A 192 12.96 6.92 -26.33
C THR A 192 14.10 6.79 -25.30
N ASP A 193 13.88 7.20 -24.05
CA ASP A 193 14.80 7.08 -22.93
C ASP A 193 14.00 6.97 -21.61
N GLU A 194 14.24 5.92 -20.84
CA GLU A 194 13.60 5.71 -19.52
C GLU A 194 13.96 6.78 -18.51
N ASN A 195 15.05 7.54 -18.73
CA ASN A 195 15.51 8.60 -17.82
C ASN A 195 14.95 9.99 -18.16
N ASP A 196 14.29 10.15 -19.30
CA ASP A 196 13.77 11.44 -19.78
C ASP A 196 12.25 11.37 -20.03
N LEU A 197 11.52 10.75 -19.07
CA LEU A 197 10.07 10.67 -19.10
C LEU A 197 9.45 11.97 -18.59
N ASP A 198 8.43 12.46 -19.29
CA ASP A 198 7.61 13.53 -18.74
C ASP A 198 6.77 13.04 -17.55
N LEU A 199 6.17 13.98 -16.80
CA LEU A 199 5.40 13.65 -15.61
C LEU A 199 4.14 12.83 -15.94
N GLU A 200 3.57 12.98 -17.13
CA GLU A 200 2.38 12.22 -17.54
C GLU A 200 2.74 10.75 -17.74
N THR A 201 3.77 10.49 -18.51
CA THR A 201 4.28 9.15 -18.77
C THR A 201 4.80 8.49 -17.47
N THR A 202 5.55 9.25 -16.66
CA THR A 202 5.98 8.80 -15.34
C THR A 202 4.79 8.36 -14.48
N ALA A 203 3.72 9.16 -14.46
CA ALA A 203 2.55 8.82 -13.68
C ALA A 203 1.79 7.59 -14.23
N GLN A 204 1.84 7.35 -15.54
CA GLN A 204 1.23 6.14 -16.13
C GLN A 204 1.98 4.87 -15.74
N LEU A 205 3.31 4.92 -15.69
CA LEU A 205 4.17 3.80 -15.33
C LEU A 205 4.28 3.52 -13.81
N HIS A 206 3.62 4.30 -12.98
CA HIS A 206 3.63 4.13 -11.52
C HIS A 206 2.20 4.01 -10.99
N LYS A 207 1.41 3.17 -11.66
CA LYS A 207 0.01 2.90 -11.31
C LYS A 207 -0.25 1.42 -11.15
N THR A 208 -0.99 1.08 -10.11
CA THR A 208 -1.47 -0.28 -9.87
C THR A 208 -2.96 -0.25 -9.54
N PRO A 209 -3.73 -1.30 -9.85
CA PRO A 209 -5.14 -1.33 -9.49
C PRO A 209 -5.31 -1.65 -8.01
N PHE A 210 -6.40 -1.14 -7.42
CA PHE A 210 -6.87 -1.58 -6.12
C PHE A 210 -8.36 -1.86 -6.12
N PHE A 211 -8.80 -2.68 -5.17
CA PHE A 211 -10.20 -2.76 -4.78
C PHE A 211 -10.35 -2.99 -3.29
N ILE A 212 -11.50 -2.55 -2.75
CA ILE A 212 -11.94 -2.80 -1.39
C ILE A 212 -13.29 -3.50 -1.45
N TRP A 213 -13.38 -4.64 -0.78
CA TRP A 213 -14.60 -5.42 -0.67
C TRP A 213 -14.85 -5.81 0.79
N GLY A 214 -16.11 -5.93 1.18
CA GLY A 214 -16.48 -6.48 2.48
C GLY A 214 -17.66 -7.43 2.37
N ASN A 215 -17.77 -8.38 3.30
CA ASN A 215 -18.95 -9.23 3.45
C ASN A 215 -20.13 -8.50 4.14
N TYR A 216 -20.00 -7.18 4.31
CA TYR A 216 -21.01 -6.26 4.85
C TYR A 216 -21.01 -4.94 4.08
N SER A 217 -22.02 -4.08 4.29
CA SER A 217 -22.10 -2.78 3.61
C SER A 217 -20.98 -1.85 4.08
N LEU A 218 -20.09 -1.48 3.17
CA LEU A 218 -19.00 -0.52 3.42
C LEU A 218 -19.53 0.92 3.26
N SER A 219 -19.07 1.82 4.13
CA SER A 219 -19.19 3.26 3.86
C SER A 219 -18.12 3.67 2.86
N THR A 220 -18.53 4.28 1.74
CA THR A 220 -17.63 4.69 0.65
C THR A 220 -17.41 6.20 0.62
N GLU A 221 -17.77 6.92 1.69
CA GLU A 221 -17.69 8.39 1.72
C GLU A 221 -16.25 8.91 1.55
N SER A 222 -15.27 8.15 2.03
CA SER A 222 -13.86 8.56 2.03
C SER A 222 -13.08 8.23 0.74
N ILE A 223 -13.46 7.18 0.01
CA ILE A 223 -12.84 6.80 -1.26
C ILE A 223 -13.94 6.49 -2.28
N GLN A 224 -13.98 7.27 -3.35
CA GLN A 224 -14.94 7.08 -4.43
C GLN A 224 -14.40 6.08 -5.46
N LYS A 225 -15.31 5.35 -6.11
CA LYS A 225 -14.97 4.46 -7.23
C LYS A 225 -14.27 5.26 -8.34
N GLY A 226 -13.15 4.73 -8.84
CA GLY A 226 -12.33 5.39 -9.86
C GLY A 226 -11.31 6.39 -9.32
N SER A 227 -11.21 6.58 -8.00
CA SER A 227 -10.18 7.46 -7.39
C SER A 227 -8.77 7.02 -7.75
N VAL A 228 -7.86 7.99 -7.88
CA VAL A 228 -6.42 7.77 -7.93
C VAL A 228 -5.83 8.31 -6.63
N VAL A 229 -5.15 7.46 -5.85
CA VAL A 229 -4.56 7.83 -4.56
C VAL A 229 -3.22 7.13 -4.37
N SER A 230 -2.32 7.70 -3.61
CA SER A 230 -1.05 7.05 -3.29
C SER A 230 -1.16 6.16 -2.04
N LEU A 231 -0.23 5.21 -1.90
CA LEU A 231 -0.29 4.17 -0.86
C LEU A 231 -0.24 4.71 0.57
N ASN A 232 0.46 5.82 0.80
CA ASN A 232 0.53 6.45 2.12
C ASN A 232 -0.84 6.93 2.66
N PHE A 233 -1.87 7.00 1.83
CA PHE A 233 -3.22 7.36 2.23
C PHE A 233 -4.17 6.18 2.49
N TYR A 234 -3.70 4.92 2.32
CA TYR A 234 -4.53 3.73 2.54
C TYR A 234 -4.58 3.25 3.99
N GLY A 235 -3.77 3.79 4.87
CA GLY A 235 -3.66 3.37 6.27
C GLY A 235 -4.90 3.57 7.14
N PHE A 236 -6.05 3.89 6.58
CA PHE A 236 -7.29 4.02 7.32
C PHE A 236 -8.37 3.08 6.78
N VAL A 237 -9.14 2.52 7.69
CA VAL A 237 -10.26 1.65 7.36
C VAL A 237 -11.48 2.51 7.01
N PRO A 238 -12.10 2.33 5.84
CA PRO A 238 -13.07 3.28 5.29
C PRO A 238 -14.41 3.41 6.04
N ASP A 239 -14.72 2.55 7.00
CA ASP A 239 -16.09 2.42 7.53
C ASP A 239 -16.37 3.11 8.86
N GLY A 240 -15.43 3.89 9.39
CA GLY A 240 -15.58 4.62 10.65
C GLY A 240 -15.68 3.75 11.91
N ARG A 241 -15.52 2.43 11.80
CA ARG A 241 -15.56 1.49 12.93
C ARG A 241 -14.24 1.40 13.67
N VAL A 242 -13.16 1.85 13.05
CA VAL A 242 -11.84 1.94 13.65
C VAL A 242 -11.55 3.41 13.96
N GLN A 243 -11.24 3.71 15.21
CA GLN A 243 -10.85 5.07 15.58
C GLN A 243 -9.47 5.38 14.96
N LEU A 244 -9.39 6.43 14.17
CA LEU A 244 -8.18 6.95 13.59
C LEU A 244 -7.27 7.58 14.66
N SER A 245 -5.97 7.59 14.43
CA SER A 245 -5.05 8.47 15.15
C SER A 245 -5.11 9.88 14.57
N PRO A 246 -4.70 10.92 15.32
CA PRO A 246 -4.60 12.28 14.77
C PRO A 246 -3.74 12.36 13.49
N TYR A 247 -2.71 11.52 13.37
CA TYR A 247 -1.91 11.46 12.15
C TYR A 247 -2.71 10.93 10.94
N GLN A 248 -3.56 9.93 11.15
CA GLN A 248 -4.40 9.42 10.06
C GLN A 248 -5.51 10.39 9.67
N GLU A 249 -6.07 11.12 10.65
CA GLU A 249 -7.00 12.24 10.37
C GLU A 249 -6.29 13.32 9.53
N TYR A 250 -5.07 13.69 9.92
CA TYR A 250 -4.24 14.61 9.13
C TYR A 250 -3.98 14.09 7.70
N LEU A 251 -3.66 12.80 7.53
CA LEU A 251 -3.48 12.21 6.21
C LEU A 251 -4.77 12.23 5.37
N ALA A 252 -5.93 12.07 6.01
CA ALA A 252 -7.21 12.16 5.33
C ALA A 252 -7.47 13.58 4.80
N ASP A 253 -7.14 14.61 5.58
CA ASP A 253 -7.24 16.01 5.17
C ASP A 253 -6.21 16.35 4.07
N LEU A 254 -4.96 15.95 4.24
CA LEU A 254 -3.89 16.16 3.26
C LEU A 254 -4.25 15.55 1.89
N ARG A 255 -4.89 14.39 1.87
CA ARG A 255 -5.37 13.76 0.64
C ARG A 255 -6.38 14.59 -0.12
N MET A 256 -7.16 15.43 0.54
CA MET A 256 -8.11 16.31 -0.14
C MET A 256 -7.40 17.40 -0.94
N GLU A 257 -6.21 17.82 -0.49
CA GLU A 257 -5.37 18.78 -1.20
C GLU A 257 -4.45 18.11 -2.22
N HIS A 258 -3.89 16.95 -1.85
CA HIS A 258 -2.91 16.19 -2.61
C HIS A 258 -3.28 14.71 -2.65
N PRO A 259 -4.20 14.28 -3.52
CA PRO A 259 -4.63 12.87 -3.61
C PRO A 259 -3.48 11.88 -3.87
N VAL A 260 -2.41 12.35 -4.51
CA VAL A 260 -1.22 11.58 -4.81
C VAL A 260 0.02 12.30 -4.29
N ILE A 261 0.85 11.59 -3.51
CA ILE A 261 2.21 12.02 -3.12
C ILE A 261 3.13 10.81 -3.28
N THR A 262 3.97 10.82 -4.30
CA THR A 262 4.93 9.75 -4.60
C THR A 262 6.35 10.30 -4.68
N ALA A 263 7.34 9.43 -4.77
CA ALA A 263 8.74 9.81 -4.98
C ALA A 263 8.99 10.54 -6.31
N ARG A 264 8.03 10.53 -7.24
CA ARG A 264 8.18 11.07 -8.60
C ARG A 264 7.39 12.37 -8.81
N TYR A 265 6.21 12.45 -8.25
CA TYR A 265 5.31 13.59 -8.40
C TYR A 265 4.29 13.62 -7.27
N PHE A 266 3.68 14.76 -7.09
CA PHE A 266 2.43 14.87 -6.33
C PHE A 266 1.35 15.54 -7.19
N THR A 267 0.10 15.47 -6.77
CA THR A 267 -1.00 16.13 -7.47
C THR A 267 -1.59 17.25 -6.63
N THR A 268 -2.18 18.24 -7.31
CA THR A 268 -3.09 19.22 -6.68
C THR A 268 -4.46 18.58 -6.46
N ALA A 269 -5.34 19.25 -5.72
CA ALA A 269 -6.74 18.84 -5.55
C ALA A 269 -7.51 18.73 -6.89
N PHE A 270 -7.03 19.40 -7.94
CA PHE A 270 -7.63 19.38 -9.28
C PHE A 270 -7.01 18.28 -10.17
N GLY A 271 -6.04 17.52 -9.67
CA GLY A 271 -5.38 16.43 -10.40
C GLY A 271 -4.18 16.86 -11.23
N ASP A 272 -3.78 18.15 -11.20
CA ASP A 272 -2.57 18.59 -11.90
C ASP A 272 -1.34 17.95 -11.28
N LYS A 273 -0.45 17.41 -12.10
CA LYS A 273 0.79 16.77 -11.67
C LYS A 273 1.90 17.79 -11.48
N VAL A 274 2.58 17.71 -10.35
CA VAL A 274 3.67 18.60 -9.98
C VAL A 274 4.89 17.76 -9.61
N GLY A 275 6.06 18.09 -10.15
CA GLY A 275 7.31 17.40 -9.83
C GLY A 275 7.79 17.66 -8.40
N THR A 276 8.63 16.77 -7.88
CA THR A 276 9.12 16.79 -6.49
C THR A 276 10.32 17.73 -6.26
N ALA A 277 10.50 18.77 -7.08
CA ALA A 277 11.49 19.81 -6.81
C ALA A 277 11.08 20.62 -5.56
N PRO A 278 12.00 20.89 -4.59
CA PRO A 278 11.66 21.59 -3.36
C PRO A 278 10.98 22.95 -3.57
N SER A 279 11.29 23.64 -4.67
CA SER A 279 10.66 24.93 -5.03
C SER A 279 9.17 24.82 -5.42
N ALA A 280 8.67 23.60 -5.64
CA ALA A 280 7.28 23.35 -5.99
C ALA A 280 6.43 22.95 -4.78
N PHE A 281 7.04 22.78 -3.60
CA PHE A 281 6.33 22.31 -2.42
C PHE A 281 5.43 23.39 -1.82
N THR A 282 4.22 22.97 -1.45
CA THR A 282 3.26 23.77 -0.69
C THR A 282 3.58 23.71 0.81
N ASP A 283 2.93 24.57 1.59
CA ASP A 283 3.08 24.56 3.06
C ASP A 283 2.62 23.20 3.64
N SER A 284 1.55 22.62 3.11
CA SER A 284 1.05 21.29 3.53
C SER A 284 2.04 20.16 3.20
N ILE A 285 2.73 20.22 2.06
CA ILE A 285 3.81 19.28 1.72
C ILE A 285 4.99 19.43 2.68
N HIS A 286 5.38 20.67 3.05
CA HIS A 286 6.44 20.89 4.03
C HIS A 286 6.06 20.38 5.42
N GLU A 287 4.82 20.60 5.86
CA GLU A 287 4.30 20.09 7.12
C GLU A 287 4.34 18.55 7.14
N TYR A 288 3.89 17.92 6.07
CA TYR A 288 3.95 16.46 5.92
C TYR A 288 5.40 15.92 6.00
N GLN A 289 6.37 16.58 5.37
CA GLN A 289 7.78 16.21 5.50
C GLN A 289 8.26 16.26 6.97
N TRP A 290 7.86 17.27 7.73
CA TRP A 290 8.26 17.40 9.13
C TRP A 290 7.62 16.34 10.00
N LEU A 291 6.35 16.01 9.76
CA LEU A 291 5.67 14.93 10.47
C LEU A 291 6.31 13.58 10.17
N GLN A 292 6.70 13.30 8.93
CA GLN A 292 7.44 12.09 8.58
C GLN A 292 8.80 12.03 9.26
N TYR A 293 9.56 13.14 9.28
CA TYR A 293 10.83 13.21 9.98
C TYR A 293 10.63 12.94 11.49
N ASN A 294 9.62 13.52 12.09
CA ASN A 294 9.26 13.28 13.48
C ASN A 294 8.85 11.82 13.73
N CYS A 295 8.07 11.23 12.83
CA CYS A 295 7.65 9.83 12.92
C CYS A 295 8.84 8.85 12.89
N VAL A 296 9.76 9.03 11.94
CA VAL A 296 10.79 8.02 11.64
C VAL A 296 12.12 8.30 12.36
N PHE A 297 12.57 9.56 12.39
CA PHE A 297 13.92 9.93 12.82
C PHE A 297 13.97 10.63 14.17
N ASP A 298 13.06 11.55 14.48
CA ASP A 298 13.09 12.33 15.72
C ASP A 298 12.29 11.65 16.84
N ARG A 299 12.66 10.43 17.13
CA ARG A 299 11.94 9.54 18.07
C ARG A 299 11.83 10.09 19.48
N ALA A 300 12.87 10.82 19.92
CA ALA A 300 12.90 11.42 21.26
C ALA A 300 11.86 12.54 21.43
N HIS A 301 11.45 13.15 20.33
CA HIS A 301 10.50 14.27 20.31
C HIS A 301 9.23 13.95 19.51
N ARG A 302 8.90 12.66 19.32
CA ARG A 302 7.61 12.30 18.70
C ARG A 302 6.47 12.94 19.46
N ILE A 303 5.52 13.49 18.70
CA ILE A 303 4.33 14.12 19.27
C ILE A 303 3.53 13.05 20.01
N PRO A 304 3.35 13.18 21.34
CA PRO A 304 2.69 12.14 22.14
C PRO A 304 1.24 11.92 21.69
N GLY A 305 0.86 10.65 21.44
CA GLY A 305 -0.50 10.27 21.03
C GLY A 305 -0.89 10.69 19.62
N PHE A 306 0.00 11.28 18.83
CA PHE A 306 -0.32 11.75 17.49
C PHE A 306 -0.35 10.60 16.47
N TYR A 307 0.56 9.64 16.60
CA TYR A 307 0.71 8.51 15.68
C TYR A 307 0.04 7.22 16.18
N SER A 308 -0.60 7.22 17.35
CA SER A 308 -1.14 6.02 18.01
C SER A 308 -2.63 6.14 18.32
#